data_6856781fd6d6c94b9d38793abd32ef18
#
_entry.id   6856781fd6d6c94b9d38793abd32ef18
#
_cell.length_a   1.000
_cell.length_b   1.000
_cell.length_c   1.000
_cell.angle_alpha   90.00
_cell.angle_beta   90.00
_cell.angle_gamma   90.00
#
_symmetry.space_group_name_H-M   'P 1'
#
loop_
_entity.id
_entity.type
_entity.pdbx_description
1 polymer ?
#
loop_
_entity_poly.entity_id
_entity_poly.type
_entity_poly.pdbx_seq_one_letter_code
_entity_poly.pdbx_strand_id
1 'polypeptide(L)'
;MLVLTDQQADEMLSRLTSYCKEYSLSVTDVELRKCIQHLDLVLETNKTTNLTRILNVEDAAVLHILDSLVLLPYINKAPEGALLDMGTGAGFPGIPLTITTHRKATYIDSVGKKVDAVNSFVHALGLKHAHAVHDRLEEYARSHKKQFSVVTARALAPLPILVEYAVPYLKDGGLFVITKGNPSDEELASGMSAAKICGFTLLLNDAIDLPEGLGHREFIVLKKSHPASVSLPRANGVAKKNPLA
;
A
#
# COMPACT_ATOMS: atom_id res chain seq x y z
N MET A 1 26.00 5.00 3.24
CA MET A 1 26.60 3.64 3.19
C MET A 1 25.46 2.68 3.36
N LEU A 2 25.35 1.64 2.51
CA LEU A 2 24.29 0.65 2.60
C LEU A 2 24.34 -0.08 3.96
N VAL A 3 23.19 -0.48 4.49
CA VAL A 3 23.11 -1.19 5.78
C VAL A 3 23.35 -2.68 5.59
N LEU A 4 22.83 -3.23 4.48
CA LEU A 4 22.97 -4.64 4.13
C LEU A 4 24.32 -4.92 3.52
N THR A 5 24.97 -6.01 3.96
CA THR A 5 26.10 -6.60 3.24
C THR A 5 25.61 -7.35 2.00
N ASP A 6 26.50 -7.59 1.03
CA ASP A 6 26.16 -8.35 -0.19
C ASP A 6 25.66 -9.76 0.18
N GLN A 7 26.27 -10.41 1.17
CA GLN A 7 25.83 -11.71 1.67
C GLN A 7 24.39 -11.65 2.22
N GLN A 8 24.06 -10.68 3.06
CA GLN A 8 22.71 -10.50 3.60
C GLN A 8 21.68 -10.24 2.49
N ALA A 9 22.05 -9.45 1.48
CA ALA A 9 21.17 -9.20 0.33
C ALA A 9 20.90 -10.47 -0.49
N ASP A 10 21.91 -11.33 -0.70
CA ASP A 10 21.76 -12.60 -1.42
C ASP A 10 20.95 -13.63 -0.62
N GLU A 11 21.17 -13.74 0.69
CA GLU A 11 20.35 -14.57 1.59
C GLU A 11 18.89 -14.12 1.58
N MET A 12 18.64 -12.82 1.67
CA MET A 12 17.30 -12.23 1.59
C MET A 12 16.64 -12.52 0.23
N LEU A 13 17.37 -12.39 -0.88
CA LEU A 13 16.87 -12.73 -2.20
C LEU A 13 16.42 -14.20 -2.27
N SER A 14 17.27 -15.12 -1.83
CA SER A 14 16.95 -16.54 -1.83
C SER A 14 15.69 -16.85 -1.03
N ARG A 15 15.55 -16.25 0.15
CA ARG A 15 14.39 -16.41 1.03
C ARG A 15 13.12 -15.84 0.42
N LEU A 16 13.17 -14.62 -0.12
CA LEU A 16 12.03 -13.98 -0.80
C LEU A 16 11.61 -14.75 -2.06
N THR A 17 12.57 -15.28 -2.83
CA THR A 17 12.30 -16.12 -4.01
C THR A 17 11.54 -17.40 -3.60
N SER A 18 11.91 -18.03 -2.47
CA SER A 18 11.19 -19.18 -1.93
C SER A 18 9.75 -18.83 -1.56
N TYR A 19 9.55 -17.73 -0.83
CA TYR A 19 8.19 -17.26 -0.48
C TYR A 19 7.37 -16.86 -1.70
N CYS A 20 7.96 -16.20 -2.69
CA CYS A 20 7.23 -15.88 -3.93
C CYS A 20 6.71 -17.16 -4.63
N LYS A 21 7.48 -18.25 -4.62
CA LYS A 21 7.01 -19.56 -5.13
C LYS A 21 5.88 -20.14 -4.28
N GLU A 22 6.02 -20.12 -2.96
CA GLU A 22 5.01 -20.62 -2.03
C GLU A 22 3.67 -19.90 -2.18
N TYR A 23 3.69 -18.57 -2.28
CA TYR A 23 2.50 -17.74 -2.47
C TYR A 23 2.08 -17.58 -3.95
N SER A 24 2.72 -18.31 -4.87
CA SER A 24 2.43 -18.25 -6.32
C SER A 24 2.52 -16.83 -6.91
N LEU A 25 3.49 -16.05 -6.43
CA LEU A 25 3.73 -14.69 -6.90
C LEU A 25 4.72 -14.69 -8.08
N SER A 26 4.31 -14.09 -9.19
CA SER A 26 5.19 -13.92 -10.36
C SER A 26 6.04 -12.66 -10.19
N VAL A 27 7.22 -12.81 -9.59
CA VAL A 27 8.19 -11.74 -9.37
C VAL A 27 9.57 -12.25 -9.80
N THR A 28 10.28 -11.45 -10.56
CA THR A 28 11.64 -11.78 -11.03
C THR A 28 12.70 -11.45 -9.99
N ASP A 29 13.87 -12.12 -10.08
CA ASP A 29 15.02 -11.80 -9.20
C ASP A 29 15.47 -10.35 -9.33
N VAL A 30 15.36 -9.75 -10.51
CA VAL A 30 15.68 -8.34 -10.74
C VAL A 30 14.74 -7.41 -9.95
N GLU A 31 13.45 -7.71 -9.95
CA GLU A 31 12.45 -6.97 -9.17
C GLU A 31 12.65 -7.18 -7.67
N LEU A 32 12.93 -8.40 -7.21
CA LEU A 32 13.24 -8.68 -5.81
C LEU A 32 14.49 -7.95 -5.35
N ARG A 33 15.57 -7.95 -6.13
CA ARG A 33 16.78 -7.18 -5.83
C ARG A 33 16.48 -5.68 -5.70
N LYS A 34 15.62 -5.14 -6.55
CA LYS A 34 15.21 -3.74 -6.46
C LYS A 34 14.35 -3.47 -5.22
N CYS A 35 13.49 -4.40 -4.81
CA CYS A 35 12.77 -4.30 -3.54
C CYS A 35 13.70 -4.37 -2.31
N ILE A 36 14.73 -5.21 -2.37
CA ILE A 36 15.77 -5.29 -1.33
C ILE A 36 16.57 -3.99 -1.27
N GLN A 37 16.93 -3.41 -2.42
CA GLN A 37 17.58 -2.10 -2.47
C GLN A 37 16.70 -1.00 -1.86
N HIS A 38 15.37 -1.03 -2.10
CA HIS A 38 14.44 -0.12 -1.43
C HIS A 38 14.49 -0.30 0.10
N LEU A 39 14.42 -1.54 0.59
CA LEU A 39 14.49 -1.82 2.02
C LEU A 39 15.79 -1.31 2.65
N ASP A 40 16.91 -1.50 1.97
CA ASP A 40 18.21 -1.03 2.44
C ASP A 40 18.26 0.51 2.56
N LEU A 41 17.72 1.23 1.56
CA LEU A 41 17.55 2.68 1.61
C LEU A 41 16.65 3.12 2.78
N VAL A 42 15.59 2.38 3.05
CA VAL A 42 14.70 2.63 4.20
C VAL A 42 15.44 2.46 5.51
N LEU A 43 16.18 1.35 5.68
CA LEU A 43 16.94 1.07 6.91
C LEU A 43 18.03 2.12 7.15
N GLU A 44 18.74 2.55 6.11
CA GLU A 44 19.74 3.63 6.22
C GLU A 44 19.08 4.96 6.65
N THR A 45 18.02 5.36 5.96
CA THR A 45 17.31 6.61 6.27
C THR A 45 16.64 6.56 7.64
N ASN A 46 16.23 5.38 8.10
CA ASN A 46 15.58 5.19 9.39
C ASN A 46 16.49 5.52 10.58
N LYS A 47 17.81 5.54 10.39
CA LYS A 47 18.79 5.97 11.43
C LYS A 47 18.59 7.43 11.84
N THR A 48 18.02 8.26 10.96
CA THR A 48 17.82 9.69 11.17
C THR A 48 16.36 10.14 11.11
N THR A 49 15.52 9.35 10.44
CA THR A 49 14.11 9.68 10.22
C THR A 49 13.24 8.47 10.56
N ASN A 50 12.35 8.59 11.51
CA ASN A 50 11.44 7.51 11.92
C ASN A 50 10.48 7.09 10.78
N LEU A 51 10.93 6.21 9.90
CA LEU A 51 10.16 5.66 8.78
C LEU A 51 9.45 4.36 9.16
N THR A 52 10.13 3.50 9.92
CA THR A 52 9.60 2.20 10.37
C THR A 52 10.06 1.86 11.78
N ARG A 53 9.25 1.05 12.48
CA ARG A 53 9.59 0.45 13.78
C ARG A 53 10.22 -0.94 13.65
N ILE A 54 10.21 -1.52 12.45
CA ILE A 54 10.77 -2.83 12.17
C ILE A 54 12.26 -2.63 11.91
N LEU A 55 13.08 -3.03 12.89
CA LEU A 55 14.53 -2.83 12.86
C LEU A 55 15.30 -4.12 12.59
N ASN A 56 14.68 -5.28 12.85
CA ASN A 56 15.27 -6.57 12.50
C ASN A 56 15.23 -6.72 10.98
N VAL A 57 16.39 -6.96 10.38
CA VAL A 57 16.56 -7.03 8.91
C VAL A 57 15.81 -8.24 8.32
N GLU A 58 15.83 -9.36 9.04
CA GLU A 58 15.17 -10.59 8.60
C GLU A 58 13.66 -10.44 8.62
N ASP A 59 13.10 -9.92 9.70
CA ASP A 59 11.67 -9.61 9.82
C ASP A 59 11.25 -8.56 8.79
N ALA A 60 12.10 -7.57 8.53
CA ALA A 60 11.80 -6.49 7.58
C ALA A 60 11.63 -6.99 6.14
N ALA A 61 12.33 -8.04 5.73
CA ALA A 61 12.13 -8.68 4.43
C ALA A 61 10.68 -9.20 4.28
N VAL A 62 10.17 -9.84 5.31
CA VAL A 62 8.80 -10.38 5.33
C VAL A 62 7.78 -9.26 5.54
N LEU A 63 7.94 -8.47 6.62
CA LEU A 63 6.95 -7.47 7.05
C LEU A 63 6.87 -6.24 6.14
N HIS A 64 7.87 -6.02 5.28
CA HIS A 64 7.84 -4.93 4.31
C HIS A 64 7.75 -5.43 2.87
N ILE A 65 8.67 -6.28 2.43
CA ILE A 65 8.72 -6.69 1.02
C ILE A 65 7.63 -7.73 0.73
N LEU A 66 7.66 -8.89 1.40
CA LEU A 66 6.69 -9.95 1.14
C LEU A 66 5.25 -9.49 1.41
N ASP A 67 5.02 -8.80 2.54
CA ASP A 67 3.72 -8.22 2.93
C ASP A 67 3.17 -7.19 1.90
N SER A 68 4.05 -6.62 1.07
CA SER A 68 3.65 -5.79 -0.08
C SER A 68 3.34 -6.65 -1.32
N LEU A 69 4.17 -7.66 -1.59
CA LEU A 69 4.08 -8.47 -2.81
C LEU A 69 2.89 -9.43 -2.81
N VAL A 70 2.42 -9.88 -1.65
CA VAL A 70 1.21 -10.71 -1.53
C VAL A 70 -0.07 -9.98 -2.00
N LEU A 71 -0.01 -8.67 -2.22
CA LEU A 71 -1.08 -7.90 -2.84
C LEU A 71 -1.14 -8.05 -4.38
N LEU A 72 -0.08 -8.54 -5.03
CA LEU A 72 0.02 -8.61 -6.50
C LEU A 72 -1.15 -9.34 -7.17
N PRO A 73 -1.63 -10.51 -6.68
CA PRO A 73 -2.74 -11.21 -7.30
C PRO A 73 -4.02 -10.36 -7.37
N TYR A 74 -4.19 -9.44 -6.42
CA TYR A 74 -5.35 -8.54 -6.36
C TYR A 74 -5.13 -7.27 -7.18
N ILE A 75 -3.94 -6.68 -7.12
CA ILE A 75 -3.56 -5.50 -7.91
C ILE A 75 -3.62 -5.79 -9.41
N ASN A 76 -3.21 -6.99 -9.82
CA ASN A 76 -3.23 -7.41 -11.23
C ASN A 76 -4.64 -7.64 -11.79
N LYS A 77 -5.67 -7.77 -10.94
CA LYS A 77 -7.09 -7.80 -11.35
C LYS A 77 -7.64 -6.40 -11.65
N ALA A 78 -6.95 -5.34 -11.22
CA ALA A 78 -7.39 -3.97 -11.48
C ALA A 78 -7.23 -3.61 -12.97
N PRO A 79 -8.13 -2.76 -13.52
CA PRO A 79 -7.95 -2.22 -14.87
C PRO A 79 -6.58 -1.57 -15.06
N GLU A 80 -6.14 -1.44 -16.30
CA GLU A 80 -4.93 -0.68 -16.62
C GLU A 80 -5.04 0.76 -16.14
N GLY A 81 -3.91 1.31 -15.67
CA GLY A 81 -3.80 2.69 -15.22
C GLY A 81 -2.97 2.87 -13.97
N ALA A 82 -3.04 4.06 -13.39
CA ALA A 82 -2.19 4.46 -12.28
C ALA A 82 -2.61 3.81 -10.94
N LEU A 83 -1.60 3.64 -10.09
CA LEU A 83 -1.70 3.20 -8.71
C LEU A 83 -1.58 4.39 -7.76
N LEU A 84 -2.38 4.43 -6.71
CA LEU A 84 -2.24 5.32 -5.57
C LEU A 84 -1.99 4.52 -4.30
N ASP A 85 -0.95 4.87 -3.55
CA ASP A 85 -0.70 4.36 -2.20
C ASP A 85 -1.02 5.43 -1.15
N MET A 86 -2.04 5.19 -0.35
CA MET A 86 -2.52 6.12 0.67
C MET A 86 -1.81 5.90 2.00
N GLY A 87 -1.13 6.93 2.51
CA GLY A 87 -0.36 6.85 3.73
C GLY A 87 0.88 5.97 3.57
N THR A 88 1.64 6.21 2.52
CA THR A 88 2.73 5.35 2.05
C THR A 88 3.85 5.10 3.07
N GLY A 89 4.01 5.97 4.06
CA GLY A 89 5.02 5.82 5.10
C GLY A 89 6.45 5.78 4.54
N ALA A 90 7.08 4.63 4.64
CA ALA A 90 8.41 4.36 4.07
C ALA A 90 8.37 3.90 2.59
N GLY A 91 7.23 4.05 1.92
CA GLY A 91 7.05 3.60 0.53
C GLY A 91 6.47 2.18 0.41
N PHE A 92 5.89 1.63 1.50
CA PHE A 92 5.27 0.31 1.50
C PHE A 92 3.74 0.38 1.68
N PRO A 93 2.96 -0.32 0.85
CA PRO A 93 3.36 -1.27 -0.20
C PRO A 93 3.68 -0.63 -1.56
N GLY A 94 3.54 0.69 -1.72
CA GLY A 94 3.54 1.39 -3.00
C GLY A 94 4.77 1.14 -3.88
N ILE A 95 6.00 1.27 -3.35
CA ILE A 95 7.24 1.10 -4.12
C ILE A 95 7.42 -0.37 -4.60
N PRO A 96 7.31 -1.42 -3.76
CA PRO A 96 7.36 -2.80 -4.25
C PRO A 96 6.32 -3.11 -5.32
N LEU A 97 5.08 -2.62 -5.15
CA LEU A 97 4.02 -2.78 -6.15
C LEU A 97 4.34 -2.04 -7.45
N THR A 98 4.95 -0.87 -7.38
CA THR A 98 5.37 -0.13 -8.58
C THR A 98 6.50 -0.85 -9.33
N ILE A 99 7.47 -1.41 -8.60
CA ILE A 99 8.58 -2.19 -9.17
C ILE A 99 8.06 -3.38 -9.97
N THR A 100 7.08 -4.10 -9.43
CA THR A 100 6.59 -5.37 -9.97
C THR A 100 5.45 -5.22 -10.98
N THR A 101 4.64 -4.17 -10.88
CA THR A 101 3.52 -3.95 -11.81
C THR A 101 3.84 -2.96 -12.93
N HIS A 102 4.94 -2.22 -12.80
CA HIS A 102 5.34 -1.13 -13.71
C HIS A 102 4.28 -0.04 -13.91
N ARG A 103 3.27 0.05 -13.03
CA ARG A 103 2.23 1.08 -13.08
C ARG A 103 2.82 2.44 -12.75
N LYS A 104 2.30 3.49 -13.38
CA LYS A 104 2.48 4.86 -12.86
C LYS A 104 1.95 4.92 -11.44
N ALA A 105 2.69 5.53 -10.51
CA ALA A 105 2.32 5.52 -9.11
C ALA A 105 2.44 6.90 -8.46
N THR A 106 1.50 7.18 -7.57
CA THR A 106 1.54 8.32 -6.66
C THR A 106 1.48 7.78 -5.23
N TYR A 107 2.35 8.29 -4.38
CA TYR A 107 2.43 7.92 -2.97
C TYR A 107 2.08 9.14 -2.12
N ILE A 108 1.04 9.06 -1.28
CA ILE A 108 0.63 10.20 -0.47
C ILE A 108 0.96 9.93 1.00
N ASP A 109 1.58 10.91 1.64
CA ASP A 109 1.71 10.95 3.10
C ASP A 109 1.55 12.39 3.61
N SER A 110 0.99 12.55 4.80
CA SER A 110 0.82 13.84 5.46
C SER A 110 2.07 14.31 6.22
N VAL A 111 3.15 13.54 6.20
CA VAL A 111 4.41 13.83 6.88
C VAL A 111 5.50 14.15 5.84
N GLY A 112 5.86 15.43 5.71
CA GLY A 112 6.81 15.91 4.69
C GLY A 112 8.12 15.15 4.68
N LYS A 113 8.74 14.90 5.83
CA LYS A 113 10.01 14.13 5.92
C LYS A 113 9.92 12.72 5.33
N LYS A 114 8.76 12.06 5.44
CA LYS A 114 8.53 10.75 4.81
C LYS A 114 8.42 10.88 3.30
N VAL A 115 7.72 11.90 2.82
CA VAL A 115 7.58 12.20 1.39
C VAL A 115 8.94 12.49 0.77
N ASP A 116 9.78 13.30 1.42
CA ASP A 116 11.13 13.60 0.95
C ASP A 116 11.98 12.30 0.84
N ALA A 117 11.91 11.45 1.86
CA ALA A 117 12.58 10.15 1.86
C ALA A 117 12.09 9.26 0.71
N VAL A 118 10.77 9.12 0.54
CA VAL A 118 10.18 8.30 -0.54
C VAL A 118 10.58 8.83 -1.92
N ASN A 119 10.60 10.14 -2.14
CA ASN A 119 11.07 10.73 -3.41
C ASN A 119 12.56 10.45 -3.65
N SER A 120 13.39 10.45 -2.61
CA SER A 120 14.80 10.06 -2.74
C SER A 120 14.94 8.58 -3.13
N PHE A 121 14.11 7.69 -2.58
CA PHE A 121 14.08 6.27 -2.94
C PHE A 121 13.62 6.06 -4.38
N VAL A 122 12.56 6.74 -4.81
CA VAL A 122 12.06 6.73 -6.19
C VAL A 122 13.18 7.11 -7.17
N HIS A 123 13.92 8.17 -6.86
CA HIS A 123 15.07 8.61 -7.68
C HIS A 123 16.20 7.57 -7.70
N ALA A 124 16.61 7.07 -6.52
CA ALA A 124 17.69 6.09 -6.40
C ALA A 124 17.37 4.76 -7.09
N LEU A 125 16.10 4.34 -7.08
CA LEU A 125 15.59 3.14 -7.74
C LEU A 125 15.31 3.33 -9.24
N GLY A 126 15.42 4.54 -9.76
CA GLY A 126 15.13 4.85 -11.16
C GLY A 126 13.67 4.65 -11.57
N LEU A 127 12.72 4.87 -10.65
CA LEU A 127 11.28 4.73 -10.91
C LEU A 127 10.71 5.98 -11.57
N LYS A 128 10.95 6.14 -12.88
CA LYS A 128 10.65 7.37 -13.66
C LYS A 128 9.17 7.79 -13.69
N HIS A 129 8.26 6.88 -13.36
CA HIS A 129 6.81 7.10 -13.43
C HIS A 129 6.15 7.08 -12.05
N ALA A 130 6.92 7.31 -11.00
CA ALA A 130 6.46 7.35 -9.63
C ALA A 130 6.91 8.63 -8.92
N HIS A 131 6.11 9.11 -7.99
CA HIS A 131 6.45 10.26 -7.13
C HIS A 131 5.64 10.23 -5.84
N ALA A 132 6.19 10.84 -4.79
CA ALA A 132 5.47 11.04 -3.53
C ALA A 132 4.99 12.49 -3.40
N VAL A 133 3.83 12.67 -2.76
CA VAL A 133 3.16 13.94 -2.56
C VAL A 133 2.90 14.16 -1.06
N HIS A 134 3.32 15.33 -0.57
CA HIS A 134 3.03 15.77 0.79
C HIS A 134 1.68 16.50 0.79
N ASP A 135 0.63 15.78 1.15
CA ASP A 135 -0.71 16.35 1.24
C ASP A 135 -1.60 15.52 2.19
N ARG A 136 -2.75 16.06 2.54
CA ARG A 136 -3.84 15.31 3.14
C ARG A 136 -4.66 14.63 2.07
N LEU A 137 -5.11 13.41 2.35
CA LEU A 137 -5.90 12.63 1.38
C LEU A 137 -7.17 13.38 0.94
N GLU A 138 -7.85 14.05 1.87
CA GLU A 138 -9.05 14.81 1.55
C GLU A 138 -8.78 16.02 0.63
N GLU A 139 -7.63 16.69 0.81
CA GLU A 139 -7.25 17.85 -0.02
C GLU A 139 -6.80 17.42 -1.41
N TYR A 140 -5.88 16.45 -1.49
CA TYR A 140 -5.40 15.95 -2.77
C TYR A 140 -6.53 15.40 -3.64
N ALA A 141 -7.55 14.76 -3.02
CA ALA A 141 -8.70 14.24 -3.72
C ALA A 141 -9.56 15.32 -4.43
N ARG A 142 -9.50 16.60 -4.00
CA ARG A 142 -10.30 17.67 -4.61
C ARG A 142 -9.96 17.90 -6.08
N SER A 143 -8.67 17.80 -6.42
CA SER A 143 -8.14 18.02 -7.77
C SER A 143 -7.76 16.75 -8.53
N HIS A 144 -7.79 15.57 -7.87
CA HIS A 144 -7.32 14.29 -8.44
C HIS A 144 -8.41 13.21 -8.44
N LYS A 145 -9.67 13.62 -8.65
CA LYS A 145 -10.81 12.68 -8.70
C LYS A 145 -10.72 11.74 -9.90
N LYS A 146 -11.07 10.48 -9.70
CA LYS A 146 -11.19 9.45 -10.75
C LYS A 146 -9.93 9.28 -11.63
N GLN A 147 -8.76 9.41 -11.06
CA GLN A 147 -7.50 9.31 -11.84
C GLN A 147 -6.84 7.93 -11.73
N PHE A 148 -7.14 7.17 -10.67
CA PHE A 148 -6.46 5.92 -10.37
C PHE A 148 -7.32 4.70 -10.68
N SER A 149 -6.68 3.66 -11.21
CA SER A 149 -7.32 2.37 -11.48
C SER A 149 -7.24 1.44 -10.28
N VAL A 150 -6.26 1.66 -9.43
CA VAL A 150 -6.09 0.95 -8.17
C VAL A 150 -5.61 1.91 -7.08
N VAL A 151 -6.20 1.77 -5.91
CA VAL A 151 -5.77 2.43 -4.67
C VAL A 151 -5.41 1.35 -3.67
N THR A 152 -4.36 1.56 -2.89
CA THR A 152 -3.99 0.68 -1.79
C THR A 152 -3.78 1.48 -0.51
N ALA A 153 -3.93 0.80 0.63
CA ALA A 153 -3.61 1.34 1.95
C ALA A 153 -3.19 0.22 2.89
N ARG A 154 -2.16 0.49 3.70
CA ARG A 154 -1.68 -0.38 4.76
C ARG A 154 -1.48 0.40 6.06
N ALA A 155 -1.99 -0.11 7.18
CA ALA A 155 -1.78 0.45 8.53
C ALA A 155 -2.07 1.95 8.68
N LEU A 156 -3.03 2.50 7.93
CA LEU A 156 -3.32 3.94 7.88
C LEU A 156 -4.46 4.36 8.82
N ALA A 157 -5.59 3.64 8.77
CA ALA A 157 -6.80 3.97 9.52
C ALA A 157 -7.74 2.76 9.61
N PRO A 158 -8.80 2.79 10.45
CA PRO A 158 -9.90 1.85 10.40
C PRO A 158 -10.60 1.81 9.03
N LEU A 159 -11.17 0.64 8.68
CA LEU A 159 -11.74 0.37 7.36
C LEU A 159 -12.82 1.38 6.92
N PRO A 160 -13.79 1.80 7.76
CA PRO A 160 -14.80 2.78 7.34
C PRO A 160 -14.20 4.14 6.92
N ILE A 161 -13.08 4.53 7.52
CA ILE A 161 -12.36 5.75 7.14
C ILE A 161 -11.59 5.55 5.83
N LEU A 162 -10.95 4.38 5.67
CA LEU A 162 -10.17 4.07 4.46
C LEU A 162 -11.03 4.08 3.21
N VAL A 163 -12.23 3.51 3.26
CA VAL A 163 -13.12 3.47 2.09
C VAL A 163 -13.60 4.85 1.67
N GLU A 164 -13.84 5.74 2.64
CA GLU A 164 -14.17 7.13 2.36
C GLU A 164 -13.03 7.89 1.69
N TYR A 165 -11.79 7.67 2.17
CA TYR A 165 -10.62 8.32 1.58
C TYR A 165 -10.32 7.82 0.17
N ALA A 166 -10.54 6.53 -0.12
CA ALA A 166 -10.16 5.92 -1.40
C ALA A 166 -11.11 6.26 -2.55
N VAL A 167 -12.42 6.33 -2.28
CA VAL A 167 -13.42 6.37 -3.36
C VAL A 167 -13.31 7.58 -4.29
N PRO A 168 -12.94 8.80 -3.85
CA PRO A 168 -12.82 9.94 -4.77
C PRO A 168 -11.74 9.73 -5.84
N TYR A 169 -10.66 9.02 -5.51
CA TYR A 169 -9.52 8.80 -6.40
C TYR A 169 -9.79 7.80 -7.51
N LEU A 170 -10.65 6.82 -7.24
CA LEU A 170 -10.86 5.69 -8.14
C LEU A 170 -11.70 6.05 -9.36
N LYS A 171 -11.24 5.58 -10.52
CA LYS A 171 -12.07 5.46 -11.72
C LYS A 171 -13.23 4.51 -11.46
N ASP A 172 -14.29 4.65 -12.24
CA ASP A 172 -15.39 3.69 -12.21
C ASP A 172 -14.85 2.32 -12.66
N GLY A 173 -15.15 1.26 -11.91
CA GLY A 173 -14.57 -0.07 -12.08
C GLY A 173 -13.18 -0.26 -11.47
N GLY A 174 -12.55 0.79 -10.93
CA GLY A 174 -11.26 0.70 -10.23
C GLY A 174 -11.36 -0.07 -8.91
N LEU A 175 -10.21 -0.57 -8.44
CA LEU A 175 -10.13 -1.42 -7.25
C LEU A 175 -9.48 -0.68 -6.08
N PHE A 176 -10.04 -0.86 -4.90
CA PHE A 176 -9.40 -0.54 -3.63
C PHE A 176 -8.93 -1.84 -2.98
N VAL A 177 -7.62 -1.98 -2.82
CA VAL A 177 -6.98 -3.18 -2.26
C VAL A 177 -6.38 -2.82 -0.89
N ILE A 178 -6.90 -3.43 0.14
CA ILE A 178 -6.60 -3.09 1.54
C ILE A 178 -5.96 -4.28 2.22
N THR A 179 -4.92 -4.03 3.02
CA THR A 179 -4.35 -5.02 3.93
C THR A 179 -4.61 -4.60 5.37
N LYS A 180 -5.15 -5.53 6.16
CA LYS A 180 -5.34 -5.40 7.61
C LYS A 180 -4.64 -6.55 8.33
N GLY A 181 -4.18 -6.33 9.56
CA GLY A 181 -3.65 -7.40 10.42
C GLY A 181 -4.78 -8.26 10.97
N ASN A 182 -5.37 -7.82 12.07
CA ASN A 182 -6.53 -8.48 12.72
C ASN A 182 -7.64 -7.44 12.90
N PRO A 183 -8.45 -7.14 11.87
CA PRO A 183 -9.60 -6.28 12.04
C PRO A 183 -10.64 -6.99 12.91
N SER A 184 -11.33 -6.24 13.81
CA SER A 184 -12.46 -6.82 14.54
C SER A 184 -13.68 -7.00 13.62
N ASP A 185 -14.60 -7.88 14.01
CA ASP A 185 -15.86 -8.08 13.29
C ASP A 185 -16.65 -6.77 13.18
N GLU A 186 -16.60 -5.92 14.22
CA GLU A 186 -17.23 -4.60 14.21
C GLU A 186 -16.56 -3.66 13.19
N GLU A 187 -15.23 -3.67 13.10
CA GLU A 187 -14.51 -2.87 12.08
C GLU A 187 -14.88 -3.33 10.67
N LEU A 188 -14.95 -4.64 10.44
CA LEU A 188 -15.36 -5.20 9.16
C LEU A 188 -16.79 -4.83 8.81
N ALA A 189 -17.74 -5.02 9.73
CA ALA A 189 -19.15 -4.70 9.53
C ALA A 189 -19.37 -3.20 9.24
N SER A 190 -18.77 -2.33 10.04
CA SER A 190 -18.78 -0.88 9.85
C SER A 190 -18.13 -0.48 8.53
N GLY A 191 -16.98 -1.08 8.20
CA GLY A 191 -16.28 -0.86 6.94
C GLY A 191 -17.11 -1.25 5.72
N MET A 192 -17.81 -2.38 5.76
CA MET A 192 -18.70 -2.81 4.67
C MET A 192 -19.92 -1.89 4.53
N SER A 193 -20.46 -1.41 5.64
CA SER A 193 -21.55 -0.42 5.62
C SER A 193 -21.10 0.89 4.98
N ALA A 194 -19.94 1.40 5.38
CA ALA A 194 -19.31 2.60 4.75
C ALA A 194 -18.99 2.38 3.27
N ALA A 195 -18.48 1.17 2.91
CA ALA A 195 -18.19 0.82 1.52
C ALA A 195 -19.44 0.89 0.63
N LYS A 196 -20.58 0.41 1.12
CA LYS A 196 -21.87 0.51 0.42
C LYS A 196 -22.28 1.98 0.20
N ILE A 197 -22.15 2.83 1.22
CA ILE A 197 -22.42 4.29 1.12
C ILE A 197 -21.49 4.93 0.08
N CYS A 198 -20.22 4.50 0.04
CA CYS A 198 -19.21 4.98 -0.91
C CYS A 198 -19.37 4.40 -2.33
N GLY A 199 -20.32 3.50 -2.58
CA GLY A 199 -20.57 2.92 -3.90
C GLY A 199 -19.64 1.77 -4.28
N PHE A 200 -19.02 1.13 -3.29
CA PHE A 200 -18.20 -0.06 -3.49
C PHE A 200 -19.03 -1.35 -3.47
N THR A 201 -18.53 -2.34 -4.19
CA THR A 201 -18.95 -3.74 -4.10
C THR A 201 -17.76 -4.56 -3.62
N LEU A 202 -17.97 -5.42 -2.63
CA LEU A 202 -16.95 -6.38 -2.19
C LEU A 202 -16.72 -7.42 -3.29
N LEU A 203 -15.48 -7.55 -3.75
CA LEU A 203 -15.08 -8.60 -4.70
C LEU A 203 -14.48 -9.81 -4.00
N LEU A 204 -13.73 -9.56 -2.93
CA LEU A 204 -13.01 -10.59 -2.22
C LEU A 204 -12.72 -10.13 -0.78
N ASN A 205 -12.85 -11.07 0.15
CA ASN A 205 -12.19 -11.05 1.45
C ASN A 205 -11.40 -12.34 1.57
N ASP A 206 -10.09 -12.24 1.71
CA ASP A 206 -9.15 -13.37 1.75
C ASP A 206 -8.13 -13.16 2.86
N ALA A 207 -7.50 -14.22 3.33
CA ALA A 207 -6.58 -14.12 4.44
C ALA A 207 -5.38 -15.08 4.25
N ILE A 208 -4.24 -14.66 4.78
CA ILE A 208 -3.04 -15.48 4.88
C ILE A 208 -2.35 -15.26 6.22
N ASP A 209 -1.57 -16.23 6.64
CA ASP A 209 -0.56 -16.02 7.67
C ASP A 209 0.79 -15.81 7.00
N LEU A 210 1.49 -14.74 7.41
CA LEU A 210 2.85 -14.51 6.95
C LEU A 210 3.78 -15.59 7.52
N PRO A 211 4.83 -15.99 6.78
CA PRO A 211 5.75 -17.01 7.24
C PRO A 211 6.42 -16.64 8.55
N GLU A 212 6.97 -17.63 9.24
CA GLU A 212 7.71 -17.48 10.50
C GLU A 212 6.90 -16.89 11.65
N GLY A 213 5.55 -16.98 11.57
CA GLY A 213 4.67 -16.45 12.61
C GLY A 213 4.63 -14.92 12.67
N LEU A 214 5.03 -14.24 11.59
CA LEU A 214 5.11 -12.77 11.52
C LEU A 214 3.74 -12.08 11.33
N GLY A 215 2.67 -12.83 11.54
CA GLY A 215 1.32 -12.30 11.74
C GLY A 215 0.37 -12.59 10.60
N HIS A 216 -0.90 -12.39 10.93
CA HIS A 216 -2.04 -12.58 10.05
C HIS A 216 -2.24 -11.37 9.13
N ARG A 217 -2.75 -11.61 7.92
CA ARG A 217 -3.17 -10.57 6.96
C ARG A 217 -4.51 -10.91 6.35
N GLU A 218 -5.43 -9.96 6.47
CA GLU A 218 -6.67 -9.95 5.70
C GLU A 218 -6.58 -8.99 4.53
N PHE A 219 -7.01 -9.44 3.36
CA PHE A 219 -7.07 -8.69 2.12
C PHE A 219 -8.52 -8.41 1.76
N ILE A 220 -8.87 -7.14 1.74
CA ILE A 220 -10.21 -6.69 1.37
C ILE A 220 -10.10 -6.00 0.01
N VAL A 221 -10.76 -6.55 -1.01
CA VAL A 221 -10.79 -5.99 -2.35
C VAL A 221 -12.17 -5.46 -2.67
N LEU A 222 -12.25 -4.16 -2.83
CA LEU A 222 -13.47 -3.43 -3.13
C LEU A 222 -13.42 -2.86 -4.55
N LYS A 223 -14.48 -3.05 -5.34
CA LYS A 223 -14.64 -2.45 -6.66
C LYS A 223 -15.56 -1.23 -6.58
N LYS A 224 -15.13 -0.11 -7.15
CA LYS A 224 -16.00 1.04 -7.32
C LYS A 224 -17.03 0.78 -8.42
N SER A 225 -18.23 0.42 -8.02
CA SER A 225 -19.30 -0.03 -8.91
C SER A 225 -20.39 1.03 -9.14
N HIS A 226 -20.58 1.92 -8.16
CA HIS A 226 -21.65 2.91 -8.17
C HIS A 226 -21.15 4.29 -7.73
N PRO A 227 -21.85 5.38 -8.02
CA PRO A 227 -21.62 6.66 -7.37
C PRO A 227 -21.81 6.54 -5.85
N ALA A 228 -21.01 7.28 -5.07
CA ALA A 228 -21.24 7.41 -3.65
C ALA A 228 -22.59 8.11 -3.39
N SER A 229 -23.32 7.68 -2.36
CA SER A 229 -24.59 8.31 -1.97
C SER A 229 -24.41 9.59 -1.16
N VAL A 230 -23.16 9.98 -0.90
CA VAL A 230 -22.77 11.21 -0.20
C VAL A 230 -21.74 11.99 -1.03
N SER A 231 -21.65 13.29 -0.78
CA SER A 231 -20.62 14.12 -1.45
C SER A 231 -19.25 13.89 -0.84
N LEU A 232 -18.27 13.50 -1.66
CA LEU A 232 -16.89 13.22 -1.27
C LEU A 232 -15.86 13.96 -2.14
N PRO A 233 -14.69 14.35 -1.60
CA PRO A 233 -14.30 14.19 -0.21
C PRO A 233 -15.05 15.13 0.73
N ARG A 234 -15.27 14.72 1.99
CA ARG A 234 -15.72 15.59 3.06
C ARG A 234 -14.57 16.51 3.53
N ALA A 235 -14.88 17.46 4.41
CA ALA A 235 -13.85 18.34 4.96
C ALA A 235 -12.79 17.56 5.77
N ASN A 236 -11.59 18.12 5.86
CA ASN A 236 -10.45 17.49 6.54
C ASN A 236 -10.79 17.03 7.95
N GLY A 237 -10.46 15.79 8.24
CA GLY A 237 -10.63 15.15 9.54
C GLY A 237 -12.08 14.75 9.89
N VAL A 238 -13.06 15.06 9.05
CA VAL A 238 -14.47 14.65 9.28
C VAL A 238 -14.61 13.14 9.27
N ALA A 239 -13.95 12.45 8.34
CA ALA A 239 -13.97 10.99 8.27
C ALA A 239 -13.52 10.32 9.59
N LYS A 240 -12.50 10.89 10.24
CA LYS A 240 -11.99 10.38 11.53
C LYS A 240 -12.90 10.69 12.71
N LYS A 241 -13.54 11.88 12.71
CA LYS A 241 -14.39 12.34 13.83
C LYS A 241 -15.79 11.75 13.77
N ASN A 242 -16.29 11.54 12.59
CA ASN A 242 -17.65 11.06 12.31
C ASN A 242 -17.61 10.16 11.06
N PRO A 243 -17.18 8.90 11.16
CA PRO A 243 -17.20 7.93 10.07
C PRO A 243 -18.61 7.79 9.46
N LEU A 244 -18.68 7.31 8.23
CA LEU A 244 -19.97 7.12 7.51
C LEU A 244 -20.82 5.96 8.05
N ALA A 245 -20.22 5.08 8.85
CA ALA A 245 -20.91 3.96 9.53
C ALA A 245 -20.12 3.52 10.77
#